data_98e368d55e2c2566262d6080fb20264c
#
_entry.id   98e368d55e2c2566262d6080fb20264c
#
_cell.length_a   1.000
_cell.length_b   1.000
_cell.length_c   1.000
_cell.angle_alpha   90.00
_cell.angle_beta   90.00
_cell.angle_gamma   90.00
#
_symmetry.space_group_name_H-M   'P 1'
#
loop_
_entity.id
_entity.type
_entity.pdbx_description
1 polymer ?
#
loop_
_entity_poly.entity_id
_entity_poly.type
_entity_poly.pdbx_seq_one_letter_code
_entity_poly.pdbx_strand_id
1 'polypeptide(L)'
;LVGSLLNSSANRIAGLVLSMIVAFKFFTMEARLPAGAKMLFNERSVTFLCLFFMFLILWRVYVSYVANLKEATEDEKKAGRFVGAAGVFIVIFLWLSLEVNNFVRQAKFYLPILWYVYAVLMVSLAFIAKERSLRYLSYLTMALALGYTITHQWILPASLYQPFFNIRTITTVAVVCAHLFILQLWKLNPTEVSAKEIDTAKIPLILSANVIVLWAGSLEILQYYASSLESTKRVVLSAFWLVYGLVGLGVGISKRSSFARYFSIILFGITIFKIFLYDTANLSDLYRFASFITLGLILLIAGFAYHKYKARIA
;
A
#
# COMPACT_ATOMS: atom_id res chain seq x y z
N LEU A 1 22.26 25.03 -10.75
CA LEU A 1 23.13 25.25 -11.93
C LEU A 1 24.26 26.24 -11.61
N VAL A 2 23.97 27.48 -11.17
CA VAL A 2 24.99 28.48 -10.88
C VAL A 2 25.97 27.99 -9.79
N GLY A 3 25.50 27.39 -8.72
CA GLY A 3 26.34 26.85 -7.65
C GLY A 3 27.26 25.70 -8.09
N SER A 4 26.83 24.87 -9.04
CA SER A 4 27.66 23.82 -9.63
C SER A 4 28.73 24.40 -10.55
N LEU A 5 28.38 25.40 -11.34
CA LEU A 5 29.31 26.11 -12.22
C LEU A 5 30.39 26.90 -11.45
N LEU A 6 30.01 27.49 -10.30
CA LEU A 6 30.93 28.26 -9.47
C LEU A 6 31.71 27.38 -8.45
N ASN A 7 31.52 26.08 -8.49
CA ASN A 7 32.18 25.10 -7.63
C ASN A 7 32.04 25.38 -6.11
N SER A 8 30.94 26.05 -5.69
CA SER A 8 30.67 26.46 -4.32
C SER A 8 29.62 25.56 -3.67
N SER A 9 29.98 24.85 -2.59
CA SER A 9 29.06 24.00 -1.84
C SER A 9 27.91 24.82 -1.22
N ALA A 10 28.20 26.01 -0.69
CA ALA A 10 27.18 26.89 -0.13
C ALA A 10 26.10 27.27 -1.15
N ASN A 11 26.50 27.62 -2.38
CA ASN A 11 25.56 27.95 -3.44
C ASN A 11 24.75 26.74 -3.94
N ARG A 12 25.34 25.53 -3.91
CA ARG A 12 24.62 24.29 -4.25
C ARG A 12 23.56 23.94 -3.21
N ILE A 13 23.91 24.04 -1.90
CA ILE A 13 22.98 23.81 -0.80
C ILE A 13 21.85 24.86 -0.81
N ALA A 14 22.19 26.13 -0.99
CA ALA A 14 21.20 27.21 -1.13
C ALA A 14 20.22 26.94 -2.30
N GLY A 15 20.71 26.43 -3.43
CA GLY A 15 19.89 26.02 -4.55
C GLY A 15 18.93 24.87 -4.25
N LEU A 16 19.37 23.88 -3.46
CA LEU A 16 18.49 22.79 -2.96
C LEU A 16 17.37 23.31 -2.07
N VAL A 17 17.72 24.17 -1.09
CA VAL A 17 16.75 24.77 -0.16
C VAL A 17 15.76 25.65 -0.94
N LEU A 18 16.24 26.47 -1.87
CA LEU A 18 15.38 27.32 -2.68
C LEU A 18 14.42 26.50 -3.55
N SER A 19 14.87 25.40 -4.14
CA SER A 19 13.99 24.52 -4.95
C SER A 19 12.87 23.91 -4.12
N MET A 20 13.12 23.54 -2.86
CA MET A 20 12.09 23.05 -1.93
C MET A 20 11.10 24.17 -1.54
N ILE A 21 11.59 25.38 -1.26
CA ILE A 21 10.73 26.53 -0.93
C ILE A 21 9.84 26.90 -2.11
N VAL A 22 10.38 26.93 -3.33
CA VAL A 22 9.61 27.19 -4.54
C VAL A 22 8.55 26.14 -4.76
N ALA A 23 8.89 24.86 -4.64
CA ALA A 23 7.92 23.77 -4.74
C ALA A 23 6.81 23.87 -3.69
N PHE A 24 7.14 24.17 -2.44
CA PHE A 24 6.16 24.36 -1.37
C PHE A 24 5.22 25.54 -1.66
N LYS A 25 5.76 26.68 -2.09
CA LYS A 25 4.96 27.85 -2.45
C LYS A 25 3.99 27.55 -3.58
N PHE A 26 4.45 26.94 -4.66
CA PHE A 26 3.60 26.56 -5.78
C PHE A 26 2.51 25.60 -5.34
N PHE A 27 2.85 24.60 -4.53
CA PHE A 27 1.89 23.62 -4.03
C PHE A 27 0.74 24.27 -3.21
N THR A 28 1.05 25.27 -2.40
CA THR A 28 0.05 25.96 -1.55
C THR A 28 -0.83 26.95 -2.34
N MET A 29 -0.31 27.54 -3.41
CA MET A 29 -1.03 28.57 -4.19
C MET A 29 -1.92 27.99 -5.28
N GLU A 30 -1.59 26.84 -5.84
CA GLU A 30 -2.23 26.25 -7.03
C GLU A 30 -3.34 25.22 -6.71
N ALA A 31 -3.85 25.21 -5.48
CA ALA A 31 -4.88 24.26 -5.07
C ALA A 31 -6.25 24.47 -5.74
N ARG A 32 -6.51 25.67 -6.30
CA ARG A 32 -7.79 26.00 -6.92
C ARG A 32 -7.67 26.11 -8.43
N LEU A 33 -8.58 25.44 -9.14
CA LEU A 33 -8.69 25.55 -10.59
C LEU A 33 -9.75 26.57 -10.99
N PRO A 34 -9.54 27.36 -12.06
CA PRO A 34 -10.55 28.22 -12.63
C PRO A 34 -11.72 27.42 -13.21
N ALA A 35 -12.91 28.01 -13.25
CA ALA A 35 -14.07 27.43 -13.90
C ALA A 35 -13.78 27.13 -15.38
N GLY A 36 -14.13 25.93 -15.85
CA GLY A 36 -13.88 25.52 -17.24
C GLY A 36 -12.52 24.91 -17.54
N ALA A 37 -11.66 24.73 -16.52
CA ALA A 37 -10.40 24.02 -16.68
C ALA A 37 -10.60 22.60 -17.21
N LYS A 38 -9.71 22.10 -18.08
CA LYS A 38 -9.73 20.74 -18.61
C LYS A 38 -8.70 19.86 -17.87
N MET A 39 -9.03 18.58 -17.70
CA MET A 39 -8.11 17.62 -17.11
C MET A 39 -6.79 17.57 -17.89
N LEU A 40 -5.67 17.63 -17.18
CA LEU A 40 -4.29 17.64 -17.70
C LEU A 40 -3.91 18.85 -18.57
N PHE A 41 -4.88 19.64 -19.07
CA PHE A 41 -4.66 20.83 -19.91
C PHE A 41 -5.13 22.09 -19.21
N ASN A 42 -4.48 22.44 -18.10
CA ASN A 42 -4.80 23.58 -17.26
C ASN A 42 -3.51 24.26 -16.75
N GLU A 43 -3.63 25.47 -16.20
CA GLU A 43 -2.51 26.25 -15.69
C GLU A 43 -1.73 25.50 -14.60
N ARG A 44 -2.43 24.77 -13.76
CA ARG A 44 -1.82 23.93 -12.72
C ARG A 44 -0.94 22.84 -13.34
N SER A 45 -1.36 22.20 -14.42
CA SER A 45 -0.55 21.20 -15.13
C SER A 45 0.75 21.78 -15.69
N VAL A 46 0.71 23.01 -16.19
CA VAL A 46 1.93 23.72 -16.64
C VAL A 46 2.88 23.93 -15.47
N THR A 47 2.36 24.37 -14.32
CA THR A 47 3.16 24.57 -13.11
C THR A 47 3.81 23.28 -12.64
N PHE A 48 3.05 22.16 -12.58
CA PHE A 48 3.60 20.86 -12.21
C PHE A 48 4.65 20.35 -13.20
N LEU A 49 4.47 20.61 -14.50
CA LEU A 49 5.48 20.29 -15.52
C LEU A 49 6.76 21.11 -15.32
N CYS A 50 6.66 22.40 -15.00
CA CYS A 50 7.83 23.22 -14.68
C CYS A 50 8.59 22.68 -13.45
N LEU A 51 7.87 22.33 -12.39
CA LEU A 51 8.46 21.73 -11.19
C LEU A 51 9.10 20.36 -11.50
N PHE A 52 8.44 19.54 -12.30
CA PHE A 52 8.98 18.26 -12.75
C PHE A 52 10.32 18.42 -13.45
N PHE A 53 10.41 19.30 -14.46
CA PHE A 53 11.65 19.55 -15.16
C PHE A 53 12.72 20.16 -14.25
N MET A 54 12.34 21.05 -13.34
CA MET A 54 13.27 21.61 -12.35
C MET A 54 13.92 20.52 -11.51
N PHE A 55 13.14 19.60 -10.92
CA PHE A 55 13.68 18.51 -10.11
C PHE A 55 14.41 17.46 -10.93
N LEU A 56 13.97 17.20 -12.18
CA LEU A 56 14.66 16.30 -13.10
C LEU A 56 16.05 16.82 -13.46
N ILE A 57 16.18 18.12 -13.77
CA ILE A 57 17.46 18.76 -14.04
C ILE A 57 18.33 18.72 -12.78
N LEU A 58 17.77 19.02 -11.62
CA LEU A 58 18.47 18.95 -10.36
C LEU A 58 19.05 17.55 -10.11
N TRP A 59 18.22 16.51 -10.25
CA TRP A 59 18.66 15.13 -10.13
C TRP A 59 19.78 14.78 -11.11
N ARG A 60 19.64 15.14 -12.39
CA ARG A 60 20.68 14.90 -13.42
C ARG A 60 21.99 15.60 -13.10
N VAL A 61 21.94 16.85 -12.62
CA VAL A 61 23.14 17.60 -12.21
C VAL A 61 23.86 16.88 -11.07
N TYR A 62 23.14 16.42 -10.03
CA TYR A 62 23.75 15.71 -8.93
C TYR A 62 24.25 14.31 -9.28
N VAL A 63 23.61 13.61 -10.18
CA VAL A 63 24.06 12.28 -10.65
C VAL A 63 25.25 12.37 -11.58
N SER A 64 25.28 13.35 -12.52
CA SER A 64 26.27 13.39 -13.59
C SER A 64 27.44 14.34 -13.31
N TYR A 65 27.20 15.48 -12.69
CA TYR A 65 28.19 16.52 -12.49
C TYR A 65 28.73 16.56 -11.05
N VAL A 66 27.85 16.78 -10.08
CA VAL A 66 28.27 16.93 -8.66
C VAL A 66 28.88 15.64 -8.10
N ALA A 67 28.44 14.47 -8.60
CA ALA A 67 29.02 13.17 -8.21
C ALA A 67 30.54 13.09 -8.45
N ASN A 68 31.04 13.78 -9.47
CA ASN A 68 32.44 13.77 -9.89
C ASN A 68 33.26 14.91 -9.28
N LEU A 69 32.63 15.85 -8.54
CA LEU A 69 33.35 16.96 -7.91
C LEU A 69 34.09 16.48 -6.66
N LYS A 70 35.38 16.75 -6.60
CA LYS A 70 36.23 16.44 -5.42
C LYS A 70 35.88 17.27 -4.18
N GLU A 71 35.39 18.49 -4.39
CA GLU A 71 35.05 19.44 -3.33
C GLU A 71 33.65 19.19 -2.72
N ALA A 72 32.79 18.38 -3.37
CA ALA A 72 31.48 18.04 -2.84
C ALA A 72 31.59 16.90 -1.85
N THR A 73 31.02 17.10 -0.65
CA THR A 73 30.97 16.05 0.37
C THR A 73 30.04 14.90 -0.04
N GLU A 74 30.28 13.70 0.46
CA GLU A 74 29.42 12.54 0.17
C GLU A 74 27.99 12.73 0.68
N ASP A 75 27.80 13.47 1.76
CA ASP A 75 26.48 13.80 2.29
C ASP A 75 25.76 14.81 1.40
N GLU A 76 26.46 15.80 0.85
CA GLU A 76 25.90 16.72 -0.15
C GLU A 76 25.47 15.98 -1.41
N LYS A 77 26.31 15.07 -1.93
CA LYS A 77 26.00 14.26 -3.13
C LYS A 77 24.76 13.40 -2.91
N LYS A 78 24.66 12.75 -1.74
CA LYS A 78 23.50 11.92 -1.36
C LYS A 78 22.23 12.77 -1.20
N ALA A 79 22.33 13.88 -0.47
CA ALA A 79 21.19 14.78 -0.22
C ALA A 79 20.65 15.37 -1.52
N GLY A 80 21.51 15.85 -2.40
CA GLY A 80 21.09 16.43 -3.68
C GLY A 80 20.45 15.42 -4.63
N ARG A 81 21.00 14.20 -4.71
CA ARG A 81 20.36 13.11 -5.47
C ARG A 81 18.98 12.75 -4.88
N PHE A 82 18.91 12.66 -3.56
CA PHE A 82 17.64 12.38 -2.87
C PHE A 82 16.60 13.46 -3.13
N VAL A 83 16.93 14.74 -2.94
CA VAL A 83 16.01 15.86 -3.15
C VAL A 83 15.53 15.92 -4.61
N GLY A 84 16.42 15.74 -5.57
CA GLY A 84 16.05 15.72 -6.99
C GLY A 84 15.10 14.55 -7.33
N ALA A 85 15.48 13.34 -6.96
CA ALA A 85 14.67 12.14 -7.23
C ALA A 85 13.33 12.16 -6.49
N ALA A 86 13.33 12.53 -5.20
CA ALA A 86 12.12 12.66 -4.40
C ALA A 86 11.21 13.79 -4.92
N GLY A 87 11.78 14.91 -5.37
CA GLY A 87 11.05 16.01 -5.99
C GLY A 87 10.30 15.57 -7.24
N VAL A 88 10.96 14.87 -8.16
CA VAL A 88 10.32 14.29 -9.34
C VAL A 88 9.17 13.36 -8.93
N PHE A 89 9.43 12.46 -7.99
CA PHE A 89 8.44 11.52 -7.48
C PHE A 89 7.21 12.24 -6.90
N ILE A 90 7.42 13.15 -5.96
CA ILE A 90 6.34 13.84 -5.24
C ILE A 90 5.51 14.73 -6.20
N VAL A 91 6.17 15.44 -7.11
CA VAL A 91 5.49 16.33 -8.08
C VAL A 91 4.51 15.54 -8.95
N ILE A 92 4.92 14.42 -9.52
CA ILE A 92 4.04 13.59 -10.37
C ILE A 92 2.90 13.00 -9.53
N PHE A 93 3.21 12.48 -8.34
CA PHE A 93 2.22 11.91 -7.43
C PHE A 93 1.12 12.90 -7.07
N LEU A 94 1.51 14.11 -6.68
CA LEU A 94 0.57 15.16 -6.29
C LEU A 94 -0.23 15.67 -7.49
N TRP A 95 0.43 15.88 -8.63
CA TRP A 95 -0.25 16.30 -9.84
C TRP A 95 -1.35 15.32 -10.24
N LEU A 96 -1.02 14.03 -10.41
CA LEU A 96 -1.99 13.02 -10.78
C LEU A 96 -3.12 12.89 -9.75
N SER A 97 -2.78 12.95 -8.45
CA SER A 97 -3.78 12.86 -7.37
C SER A 97 -4.76 14.03 -7.40
N LEU A 98 -4.27 15.25 -7.62
CA LEU A 98 -5.10 16.45 -7.72
C LEU A 98 -5.94 16.45 -9.00
N GLU A 99 -5.40 16.01 -10.13
CA GLU A 99 -6.16 15.90 -11.37
C GLU A 99 -7.32 14.93 -11.22
N VAL A 100 -7.06 13.71 -10.72
CA VAL A 100 -8.13 12.72 -10.49
C VAL A 100 -9.15 13.25 -9.48
N ASN A 101 -8.70 13.86 -8.39
CA ASN A 101 -9.62 14.38 -7.36
C ASN A 101 -10.56 15.48 -7.88
N ASN A 102 -10.12 16.29 -8.84
CA ASN A 102 -10.91 17.40 -9.35
C ASN A 102 -11.82 17.04 -10.53
N PHE A 103 -11.40 16.11 -11.38
CA PHE A 103 -12.10 15.82 -12.63
C PHE A 103 -12.85 14.48 -12.63
N VAL A 104 -12.54 13.56 -11.73
CA VAL A 104 -13.20 12.26 -11.65
C VAL A 104 -14.31 12.29 -10.61
N ARG A 105 -15.54 11.98 -11.05
CA ARG A 105 -16.67 11.84 -10.13
C ARG A 105 -16.37 10.71 -9.12
N GLN A 106 -16.58 11.00 -7.83
CA GLN A 106 -16.30 10.04 -6.75
C GLN A 106 -14.82 9.59 -6.69
N ALA A 107 -13.88 10.50 -7.01
CA ALA A 107 -12.44 10.27 -7.07
C ALA A 107 -11.87 9.52 -5.86
N LYS A 108 -12.42 9.77 -4.66
CA LYS A 108 -11.99 9.10 -3.41
C LYS A 108 -11.99 7.58 -3.47
N PHE A 109 -12.80 6.96 -4.33
CA PHE A 109 -12.83 5.52 -4.49
C PHE A 109 -11.80 5.00 -5.49
N TYR A 110 -11.32 5.85 -6.42
CA TYR A 110 -10.38 5.49 -7.49
C TYR A 110 -8.94 5.86 -7.17
N LEU A 111 -8.72 6.88 -6.33
CA LEU A 111 -7.38 7.34 -5.93
C LEU A 111 -6.47 6.22 -5.42
N PRO A 112 -6.91 5.26 -4.59
CA PRO A 112 -6.04 4.17 -4.14
C PRO A 112 -5.47 3.35 -5.30
N ILE A 113 -6.27 3.04 -6.32
CA ILE A 113 -5.79 2.28 -7.49
C ILE A 113 -4.71 3.08 -8.22
N LEU A 114 -4.95 4.38 -8.46
CA LEU A 114 -3.96 5.26 -9.06
C LEU A 114 -2.65 5.24 -8.28
N TRP A 115 -2.72 5.33 -6.95
CA TRP A 115 -1.54 5.34 -6.09
C TRP A 115 -0.78 4.01 -6.10
N TYR A 116 -1.48 2.87 -6.19
CA TYR A 116 -0.84 1.57 -6.34
C TYR A 116 -0.18 1.41 -7.70
N VAL A 117 -0.84 1.79 -8.80
CA VAL A 117 -0.26 1.78 -10.14
C VAL A 117 0.98 2.69 -10.18
N TYR A 118 0.86 3.90 -9.63
CA TYR A 118 1.97 4.84 -9.52
C TYR A 118 3.15 4.25 -8.73
N ALA A 119 2.90 3.68 -7.56
CA ALA A 119 3.94 3.08 -6.73
C ALA A 119 4.65 1.90 -7.43
N VAL A 120 3.91 1.06 -8.17
CA VAL A 120 4.47 -0.04 -8.96
C VAL A 120 5.36 0.48 -10.09
N LEU A 121 4.93 1.50 -10.81
CA LEU A 121 5.74 2.14 -11.85
C LEU A 121 7.01 2.76 -11.27
N MET A 122 6.88 3.48 -10.17
CA MET A 122 8.01 4.15 -9.52
C MET A 122 9.00 3.19 -8.89
N VAL A 123 8.56 2.08 -8.27
CA VAL A 123 9.49 1.07 -7.78
C VAL A 123 10.22 0.37 -8.92
N SER A 124 9.55 0.14 -10.05
CA SER A 124 10.19 -0.43 -11.24
C SER A 124 11.28 0.50 -11.78
N LEU A 125 10.97 1.80 -11.92
CA LEU A 125 11.94 2.82 -12.32
C LEU A 125 13.08 2.95 -11.31
N ALA A 126 12.81 2.82 -10.02
CA ALA A 126 13.82 2.86 -8.96
C ALA A 126 14.83 1.72 -9.06
N PHE A 127 14.42 0.53 -9.52
CA PHE A 127 15.33 -0.58 -9.81
C PHE A 127 16.16 -0.31 -11.05
N ILE A 128 15.55 0.21 -12.13
CA ILE A 128 16.25 0.58 -13.37
C ILE A 128 17.29 1.68 -13.10
N ALA A 129 16.91 2.72 -12.35
CA ALA A 129 17.77 3.84 -12.00
C ALA A 129 18.77 3.52 -10.86
N LYS A 130 18.65 2.37 -10.22
CA LYS A 130 19.44 1.96 -9.02
C LYS A 130 19.32 2.94 -7.85
N GLU A 131 18.17 3.62 -7.75
CA GLU A 131 17.92 4.65 -6.73
C GLU A 131 17.11 4.08 -5.55
N ARG A 132 17.81 3.79 -4.46
CA ARG A 132 17.23 3.20 -3.24
C ARG A 132 16.14 4.08 -2.61
N SER A 133 16.33 5.40 -2.63
CA SER A 133 15.39 6.37 -2.07
C SER A 133 14.01 6.32 -2.75
N LEU A 134 13.97 6.14 -4.07
CA LEU A 134 12.71 5.99 -4.81
C LEU A 134 11.96 4.71 -4.42
N ARG A 135 12.68 3.62 -4.10
CA ARG A 135 12.04 2.39 -3.60
C ARG A 135 11.31 2.63 -2.30
N TYR A 136 11.96 3.31 -1.32
CA TYR A 136 11.32 3.64 -0.04
C TYR A 136 10.12 4.57 -0.20
N LEU A 137 10.21 5.57 -1.07
CA LEU A 137 9.06 6.45 -1.38
C LEU A 137 7.90 5.67 -2.00
N SER A 138 8.18 4.69 -2.86
CA SER A 138 7.15 3.81 -3.42
C SER A 138 6.48 2.96 -2.35
N TYR A 139 7.24 2.39 -1.40
CA TYR A 139 6.66 1.63 -0.28
C TYR A 139 5.82 2.52 0.64
N LEU A 140 6.26 3.76 0.89
CA LEU A 140 5.48 4.74 1.64
C LEU A 140 4.17 5.07 0.92
N THR A 141 4.21 5.27 -0.41
CA THR A 141 3.01 5.53 -1.22
C THR A 141 2.02 4.37 -1.14
N MET A 142 2.50 3.12 -1.16
CA MET A 142 1.63 1.94 -0.97
C MET A 142 1.00 1.90 0.42
N ALA A 143 1.75 2.26 1.46
CA ALA A 143 1.21 2.34 2.81
C ALA A 143 0.14 3.44 2.93
N LEU A 144 0.36 4.60 2.32
CA LEU A 144 -0.63 5.68 2.25
C LEU A 144 -1.87 5.25 1.46
N ALA A 145 -1.69 4.58 0.31
CA ALA A 145 -2.78 4.05 -0.50
C ALA A 145 -3.63 3.02 0.28
N LEU A 146 -2.97 2.15 1.06
CA LEU A 146 -3.65 1.18 1.92
C LEU A 146 -4.49 1.88 3.00
N GLY A 147 -3.91 2.82 3.72
CA GLY A 147 -4.62 3.61 4.73
C GLY A 147 -5.83 4.36 4.14
N TYR A 148 -5.63 4.97 2.96
CA TYR A 148 -6.71 5.66 2.25
C TYR A 148 -7.81 4.71 1.79
N THR A 149 -7.47 3.50 1.32
CA THR A 149 -8.43 2.44 0.95
C THR A 149 -9.31 2.08 2.15
N ILE A 150 -8.69 1.77 3.29
CA ILE A 150 -9.39 1.36 4.51
C ILE A 150 -10.35 2.46 4.99
N THR A 151 -9.97 3.71 4.90
CA THR A 151 -10.79 4.83 5.39
C THR A 151 -11.93 5.21 4.45
N HIS A 152 -11.76 5.12 3.11
CA HIS A 152 -12.73 5.65 2.15
C HIS A 152 -13.59 4.58 1.47
N GLN A 153 -13.16 3.31 1.44
CA GLN A 153 -13.92 2.23 0.81
C GLN A 153 -14.69 1.36 1.83
N TRP A 154 -14.92 1.87 3.04
CA TRP A 154 -15.66 1.16 4.08
C TRP A 154 -17.09 0.82 3.65
N ILE A 155 -17.83 1.81 3.15
CA ILE A 155 -19.16 1.64 2.59
C ILE A 155 -19.15 2.20 1.17
N LEU A 156 -19.48 1.35 0.20
CA LEU A 156 -19.64 1.79 -1.19
C LEU A 156 -21.06 2.29 -1.42
N PRO A 157 -21.22 3.42 -2.15
CA PRO A 157 -22.54 3.86 -2.58
C PRO A 157 -23.17 2.84 -3.53
N ALA A 158 -24.51 2.76 -3.55
CA ALA A 158 -25.24 1.79 -4.38
C ALA A 158 -24.85 1.87 -5.87
N SER A 159 -24.49 3.05 -6.37
CA SER A 159 -24.06 3.27 -7.76
C SER A 159 -22.70 2.64 -8.11
N LEU A 160 -21.89 2.28 -7.12
CA LEU A 160 -20.56 1.64 -7.28
C LEU A 160 -20.54 0.21 -6.72
N TYR A 161 -21.61 -0.21 -6.07
CA TYR A 161 -21.66 -1.53 -5.44
C TYR A 161 -22.31 -2.55 -6.36
N GLN A 162 -21.54 -3.54 -6.76
CA GLN A 162 -22.01 -4.80 -7.32
C GLN A 162 -21.33 -5.92 -6.52
N PRO A 163 -22.07 -6.94 -6.07
CA PRO A 163 -21.49 -8.04 -5.29
C PRO A 163 -20.29 -8.65 -6.02
N PHE A 164 -19.16 -8.71 -5.33
CA PHE A 164 -17.87 -9.23 -5.80
C PHE A 164 -17.20 -8.49 -6.97
N PHE A 165 -17.93 -7.69 -7.76
CA PHE A 165 -17.40 -6.94 -8.92
C PHE A 165 -17.55 -5.44 -8.72
N ASN A 166 -16.85 -4.90 -7.74
CA ASN A 166 -16.89 -3.48 -7.39
C ASN A 166 -15.48 -2.90 -7.21
N ILE A 167 -15.44 -1.58 -7.01
CA ILE A 167 -14.17 -0.85 -6.89
C ILE A 167 -13.31 -1.33 -5.71
N ARG A 168 -13.92 -1.79 -4.60
CA ARG A 168 -13.20 -2.36 -3.44
C ARG A 168 -12.47 -3.65 -3.83
N THR A 169 -13.14 -4.53 -4.56
CA THR A 169 -12.55 -5.79 -5.05
C THR A 169 -11.40 -5.52 -6.02
N ILE A 170 -11.60 -4.60 -6.97
CA ILE A 170 -10.55 -4.20 -7.92
C ILE A 170 -9.34 -3.62 -7.17
N THR A 171 -9.58 -2.73 -6.20
CA THR A 171 -8.50 -2.17 -5.36
C THR A 171 -7.76 -3.27 -4.59
N THR A 172 -8.50 -4.21 -3.99
CA THR A 172 -7.90 -5.33 -3.24
C THR A 172 -7.01 -6.20 -4.13
N VAL A 173 -7.47 -6.52 -5.34
CA VAL A 173 -6.67 -7.25 -6.33
C VAL A 173 -5.43 -6.45 -6.71
N ALA A 174 -5.56 -5.15 -6.97
CA ALA A 174 -4.43 -4.28 -7.29
C ALA A 174 -3.39 -4.24 -6.15
N VAL A 175 -3.84 -4.17 -4.89
CA VAL A 175 -2.97 -4.26 -3.70
C VAL A 175 -2.18 -5.57 -3.70
N VAL A 176 -2.89 -6.70 -3.79
CA VAL A 176 -2.23 -8.03 -3.75
C VAL A 176 -1.24 -8.18 -4.90
N CYS A 177 -1.63 -7.82 -6.12
CA CYS A 177 -0.76 -7.87 -7.29
C CYS A 177 0.48 -6.98 -7.13
N ALA A 178 0.33 -5.76 -6.61
CA ALA A 178 1.44 -4.85 -6.37
C ALA A 178 2.44 -5.41 -5.34
N HIS A 179 1.94 -6.01 -4.25
CA HIS A 179 2.79 -6.63 -3.23
C HIS A 179 3.54 -7.86 -3.77
N LEU A 180 2.86 -8.74 -4.51
CA LEU A 180 3.49 -9.89 -5.15
C LEU A 180 4.54 -9.46 -6.20
N PHE A 181 4.25 -8.39 -6.94
CA PHE A 181 5.18 -7.83 -7.91
C PHE A 181 6.47 -7.31 -7.25
N ILE A 182 6.37 -6.60 -6.12
CA ILE A 182 7.56 -6.17 -5.36
C ILE A 182 8.38 -7.34 -4.89
N LEU A 183 7.74 -8.37 -4.32
CA LEU A 183 8.44 -9.58 -3.88
C LEU A 183 9.15 -10.29 -5.05
N GLN A 184 8.57 -10.24 -6.25
CA GLN A 184 9.20 -10.75 -7.46
C GLN A 184 10.37 -9.88 -7.92
N LEU A 185 10.24 -8.54 -7.89
CA LEU A 185 11.33 -7.63 -8.21
C LEU A 185 12.54 -7.85 -7.31
N TRP A 186 12.34 -8.10 -6.01
CA TRP A 186 13.45 -8.43 -5.10
C TRP A 186 14.19 -9.70 -5.49
N LYS A 187 13.47 -10.74 -5.93
CA LYS A 187 14.10 -11.98 -6.41
C LYS A 187 14.89 -11.78 -7.69
N LEU A 188 14.40 -10.90 -8.58
CA LEU A 188 15.06 -10.60 -9.85
C LEU A 188 16.28 -9.68 -9.70
N ASN A 189 16.37 -8.91 -8.59
CA ASN A 189 17.43 -7.94 -8.34
C ASN A 189 18.11 -8.15 -6.99
N PRO A 190 18.69 -9.33 -6.71
CA PRO A 190 19.21 -9.67 -5.39
C PRO A 190 20.41 -8.82 -4.96
N THR A 191 21.15 -8.24 -5.90
CA THR A 191 22.32 -7.38 -5.64
C THR A 191 21.93 -5.95 -5.29
N GLU A 192 20.74 -5.50 -5.70
CA GLU A 192 20.27 -4.13 -5.50
C GLU A 192 19.50 -3.96 -4.18
N VAL A 193 19.00 -5.06 -3.61
CA VAL A 193 18.18 -5.03 -2.38
C VAL A 193 19.02 -5.51 -1.21
N SER A 194 19.17 -4.65 -0.20
CA SER A 194 19.92 -5.03 1.00
C SER A 194 19.09 -6.00 1.87
N ALA A 195 19.79 -6.89 2.60
CA ALA A 195 19.15 -7.78 3.57
C ALA A 195 18.28 -7.00 4.56
N LYS A 196 18.74 -5.84 5.03
CA LYS A 196 17.98 -4.96 5.92
C LYS A 196 16.67 -4.46 5.28
N GLU A 197 16.66 -4.14 3.99
CA GLU A 197 15.46 -3.72 3.26
C GLU A 197 14.44 -4.86 3.21
N ILE A 198 14.89 -6.08 2.90
CA ILE A 198 14.05 -7.28 2.87
C ILE A 198 13.47 -7.56 4.25
N ASP A 199 14.30 -7.60 5.28
CA ASP A 199 13.89 -7.92 6.65
C ASP A 199 12.87 -6.89 7.19
N THR A 200 13.05 -5.60 6.86
CA THR A 200 12.17 -4.54 7.32
C THR A 200 10.83 -4.53 6.57
N ALA A 201 10.81 -4.75 5.26
CA ALA A 201 9.62 -4.53 4.43
C ALA A 201 8.85 -5.82 4.09
N LYS A 202 9.47 -7.00 4.14
CA LYS A 202 8.84 -8.28 3.76
C LYS A 202 7.60 -8.62 4.60
N ILE A 203 7.73 -8.54 5.93
CA ILE A 203 6.61 -8.86 6.84
C ILE A 203 5.47 -7.85 6.68
N PRO A 204 5.70 -6.52 6.72
CA PRO A 204 4.65 -5.54 6.43
C PRO A 204 3.95 -5.74 5.09
N LEU A 205 4.67 -6.05 4.01
CA LEU A 205 4.08 -6.29 2.69
C LEU A 205 3.15 -7.52 2.71
N ILE A 206 3.60 -8.65 3.27
CA ILE A 206 2.78 -9.86 3.32
C ILE A 206 1.59 -9.66 4.26
N LEU A 207 1.79 -9.02 5.41
CA LEU A 207 0.74 -8.75 6.37
C LEU A 207 -0.34 -7.84 5.80
N SER A 208 0.05 -6.72 5.18
CA SER A 208 -0.90 -5.77 4.58
C SER A 208 -1.73 -6.40 3.46
N ALA A 209 -1.13 -7.27 2.62
CA ALA A 209 -1.85 -8.03 1.61
C ALA A 209 -2.91 -8.96 2.23
N ASN A 210 -2.58 -9.66 3.32
CA ASN A 210 -3.53 -10.54 4.01
C ASN A 210 -4.63 -9.74 4.71
N VAL A 211 -4.27 -8.67 5.40
CA VAL A 211 -5.22 -7.81 6.11
C VAL A 211 -6.22 -7.18 5.16
N ILE A 212 -5.78 -6.68 4.00
CA ILE A 212 -6.69 -6.04 3.05
C ILE A 212 -7.68 -7.05 2.42
N VAL A 213 -7.26 -8.28 2.14
CA VAL A 213 -8.14 -9.34 1.63
C VAL A 213 -9.18 -9.70 2.68
N LEU A 214 -8.77 -9.90 3.95
CA LEU A 214 -9.67 -10.20 5.04
C LEU A 214 -10.66 -9.06 5.30
N TRP A 215 -10.18 -7.82 5.30
CA TRP A 215 -10.98 -6.61 5.50
C TRP A 215 -11.99 -6.42 4.35
N ALA A 216 -11.55 -6.47 3.09
CA ALA A 216 -12.42 -6.29 1.95
C ALA A 216 -13.48 -7.40 1.84
N GLY A 217 -13.11 -8.66 2.05
CA GLY A 217 -14.05 -9.77 2.08
C GLY A 217 -15.07 -9.66 3.22
N SER A 218 -14.64 -9.17 4.39
CA SER A 218 -15.55 -8.90 5.51
C SER A 218 -16.57 -7.83 5.17
N LEU A 219 -16.13 -6.72 4.56
CA LEU A 219 -17.03 -5.65 4.15
C LEU A 219 -17.95 -6.05 2.99
N GLU A 220 -17.49 -6.93 2.11
CA GLU A 220 -18.31 -7.47 1.03
C GLU A 220 -19.48 -8.27 1.61
N ILE A 221 -19.22 -9.14 2.58
CA ILE A 221 -20.25 -9.90 3.29
C ILE A 221 -21.21 -8.95 4.02
N LEU A 222 -20.71 -8.00 4.78
CA LEU A 222 -21.54 -7.06 5.54
C LEU A 222 -22.44 -6.21 4.62
N GLN A 223 -21.93 -5.80 3.47
CA GLN A 223 -22.69 -4.99 2.51
C GLN A 223 -23.68 -5.81 1.71
N TYR A 224 -23.32 -7.04 1.31
CA TYR A 224 -24.21 -7.96 0.61
C TYR A 224 -25.42 -8.36 1.46
N TYR A 225 -25.18 -8.65 2.73
CA TYR A 225 -26.23 -9.02 3.70
C TYR A 225 -26.82 -7.81 4.45
N ALA A 226 -26.69 -6.58 3.90
CA ALA A 226 -27.09 -5.35 4.62
C ALA A 226 -28.57 -5.37 5.07
N SER A 227 -29.47 -5.97 4.25
CA SER A 227 -30.90 -6.11 4.54
C SER A 227 -31.27 -7.39 5.31
N SER A 228 -30.31 -8.26 5.60
CA SER A 228 -30.54 -9.52 6.30
C SER A 228 -30.52 -9.35 7.81
N LEU A 229 -30.99 -10.39 8.53
CA LEU A 229 -30.92 -10.43 9.99
C LEU A 229 -29.47 -10.31 10.48
N GLU A 230 -29.26 -9.60 11.58
CA GLU A 230 -27.93 -9.39 12.17
C GLU A 230 -27.23 -10.70 12.55
N SER A 231 -28.01 -11.73 12.96
CA SER A 231 -27.48 -13.07 13.23
C SER A 231 -26.86 -13.72 11.98
N THR A 232 -27.53 -13.59 10.82
CA THR A 232 -27.02 -14.12 9.55
C THR A 232 -25.69 -13.47 9.15
N LYS A 233 -25.60 -12.14 9.23
CA LYS A 233 -24.36 -11.40 8.94
C LYS A 233 -23.19 -11.88 9.80
N ARG A 234 -23.44 -12.03 11.11
CA ARG A 234 -22.41 -12.47 12.08
C ARG A 234 -21.91 -13.88 11.79
N VAL A 235 -22.83 -14.81 11.55
CA VAL A 235 -22.47 -16.21 11.26
C VAL A 235 -21.68 -16.33 9.96
N VAL A 236 -22.13 -15.69 8.87
CA VAL A 236 -21.46 -15.73 7.56
C VAL A 236 -20.06 -15.10 7.66
N LEU A 237 -19.93 -13.99 8.39
CA LEU A 237 -18.63 -13.33 8.61
C LEU A 237 -17.66 -14.22 9.38
N SER A 238 -18.12 -14.90 10.44
CA SER A 238 -17.30 -15.82 11.22
C SER A 238 -16.90 -17.06 10.42
N ALA A 239 -17.82 -17.59 9.60
CA ALA A 239 -17.51 -18.68 8.68
C ALA A 239 -16.44 -18.29 7.65
N PHE A 240 -16.53 -17.08 7.10
CA PHE A 240 -15.50 -16.55 6.19
C PHE A 240 -14.12 -16.45 6.87
N TRP A 241 -14.03 -15.93 8.08
CA TRP A 241 -12.76 -15.84 8.81
C TRP A 241 -12.18 -17.21 9.13
N LEU A 242 -13.02 -18.19 9.49
CA LEU A 242 -12.59 -19.58 9.72
C LEU A 242 -12.04 -20.21 8.43
N VAL A 243 -12.76 -20.10 7.31
CA VAL A 243 -12.32 -20.65 6.02
C VAL A 243 -11.02 -19.98 5.59
N TYR A 244 -10.92 -18.65 5.71
CA TYR A 244 -9.70 -17.91 5.39
C TYR A 244 -8.51 -18.37 6.25
N GLY A 245 -8.72 -18.55 7.55
CA GLY A 245 -7.71 -19.08 8.46
C GLY A 245 -7.29 -20.51 8.11
N LEU A 246 -8.23 -21.40 7.75
CA LEU A 246 -7.93 -22.78 7.33
C LEU A 246 -7.09 -22.80 6.03
N VAL A 247 -7.45 -22.01 5.04
CA VAL A 247 -6.67 -21.87 3.79
C VAL A 247 -5.27 -21.34 4.11
N GLY A 248 -5.16 -20.29 4.94
CA GLY A 248 -3.90 -19.72 5.36
C GLY A 248 -3.00 -20.73 6.09
N LEU A 249 -3.58 -21.53 6.98
CA LEU A 249 -2.86 -22.62 7.69
C LEU A 249 -2.38 -23.70 6.70
N GLY A 250 -3.24 -24.13 5.78
CA GLY A 250 -2.88 -25.09 4.73
C GLY A 250 -1.72 -24.59 3.84
N VAL A 251 -1.78 -23.33 3.41
CA VAL A 251 -0.69 -22.66 2.67
C VAL A 251 0.57 -22.57 3.55
N GLY A 252 0.44 -22.21 4.83
CA GLY A 252 1.54 -22.13 5.78
C GLY A 252 2.25 -23.44 6.01
N ILE A 253 1.52 -24.56 6.00
CA ILE A 253 2.06 -25.91 6.10
C ILE A 253 2.75 -26.32 4.79
N SER A 254 2.05 -26.20 3.66
CA SER A 254 2.55 -26.66 2.34
C SER A 254 3.76 -25.85 1.85
N LYS A 255 3.79 -24.55 2.11
CA LYS A 255 4.91 -23.65 1.74
C LYS A 255 5.96 -23.49 2.85
N ARG A 256 5.86 -24.21 3.97
CA ARG A 256 6.73 -24.10 5.15
C ARG A 256 6.86 -22.66 5.68
N SER A 257 5.79 -21.86 5.55
CA SER A 257 5.78 -20.46 5.95
C SER A 257 5.35 -20.30 7.41
N SER A 258 6.28 -19.95 8.31
CA SER A 258 5.98 -19.66 9.71
C SER A 258 5.00 -18.49 9.84
N PHE A 259 5.18 -17.44 9.03
CA PHE A 259 4.28 -16.28 9.02
C PHE A 259 2.82 -16.68 8.76
N ALA A 260 2.56 -17.45 7.69
CA ALA A 260 1.18 -17.85 7.35
C ALA A 260 0.54 -18.71 8.45
N ARG A 261 1.33 -19.59 9.10
CA ARG A 261 0.84 -20.40 10.24
C ARG A 261 0.47 -19.54 11.44
N TYR A 262 1.37 -18.64 11.87
CA TYR A 262 1.09 -17.75 13.01
C TYR A 262 -0.08 -16.80 12.73
N PHE A 263 -0.14 -16.22 11.54
CA PHE A 263 -1.26 -15.37 11.14
C PHE A 263 -2.60 -16.12 11.24
N SER A 264 -2.66 -17.35 10.73
CA SER A 264 -3.86 -18.19 10.78
C SER A 264 -4.26 -18.55 12.22
N ILE A 265 -3.30 -18.90 13.07
CA ILE A 265 -3.56 -19.21 14.48
C ILE A 265 -4.11 -17.98 15.22
N ILE A 266 -3.52 -16.82 14.99
CA ILE A 266 -4.00 -15.55 15.56
C ILE A 266 -5.43 -15.25 15.07
N LEU A 267 -5.68 -15.42 13.77
CA LEU A 267 -7.01 -15.21 13.20
C LEU A 267 -8.05 -16.17 13.82
N PHE A 268 -7.71 -17.45 14.04
CA PHE A 268 -8.57 -18.38 14.76
C PHE A 268 -8.87 -17.90 16.18
N GLY A 269 -7.85 -17.46 16.91
CA GLY A 269 -8.03 -16.88 18.25
C GLY A 269 -9.02 -15.71 18.24
N ILE A 270 -8.82 -14.73 17.34
CA ILE A 270 -9.73 -13.59 17.19
C ILE A 270 -11.15 -14.05 16.82
N THR A 271 -11.28 -15.01 15.91
CA THR A 271 -12.59 -15.54 15.49
C THR A 271 -13.30 -16.24 16.64
N ILE A 272 -12.57 -17.00 17.46
CA ILE A 272 -13.12 -17.64 18.67
C ILE A 272 -13.66 -16.60 19.64
N PHE A 273 -12.84 -15.58 19.97
CA PHE A 273 -13.27 -14.49 20.85
C PHE A 273 -14.50 -13.77 20.29
N LYS A 274 -14.51 -13.50 18.97
CA LYS A 274 -15.68 -12.89 18.31
C LYS A 274 -16.94 -13.75 18.46
N ILE A 275 -16.85 -15.05 18.19
CA ILE A 275 -18.00 -15.97 18.33
C ILE A 275 -18.49 -15.99 19.77
N PHE A 276 -17.58 -16.13 20.74
CA PHE A 276 -17.93 -16.21 22.16
C PHE A 276 -18.57 -14.93 22.71
N LEU A 277 -17.96 -13.77 22.41
CA LEU A 277 -18.38 -12.50 23.00
C LEU A 277 -19.48 -11.79 22.22
N TYR A 278 -19.54 -12.00 20.90
CA TYR A 278 -20.40 -11.21 20.04
C TYR A 278 -21.49 -12.02 19.33
N ASP A 279 -21.11 -13.15 18.68
CA ASP A 279 -22.06 -13.88 17.85
C ASP A 279 -23.08 -14.68 18.67
N THR A 280 -22.69 -15.19 19.83
CA THR A 280 -23.54 -16.01 20.68
C THR A 280 -24.30 -15.22 21.75
N ALA A 281 -24.03 -13.92 21.90
CA ALA A 281 -24.63 -13.10 22.96
C ALA A 281 -26.18 -13.11 22.94
N ASN A 282 -26.80 -13.22 21.75
CA ASN A 282 -28.24 -13.17 21.55
C ASN A 282 -28.83 -14.49 21.03
N LEU A 283 -28.10 -15.62 21.13
CA LEU A 283 -28.58 -16.93 20.70
C LEU A 283 -29.25 -17.66 21.88
N SER A 284 -30.27 -18.49 21.58
CA SER A 284 -30.78 -19.43 22.56
C SER A 284 -29.71 -20.48 22.93
N ASP A 285 -29.80 -21.04 24.11
CA ASP A 285 -28.77 -21.92 24.68
C ASP A 285 -28.44 -23.13 23.81
N LEU A 286 -29.41 -23.67 23.07
CA LEU A 286 -29.21 -24.79 22.13
C LEU A 286 -28.28 -24.40 20.96
N TYR A 287 -28.53 -23.27 20.34
CA TYR A 287 -27.68 -22.79 19.20
C TYR A 287 -26.30 -22.40 19.70
N ARG A 288 -26.18 -21.84 20.89
CA ARG A 288 -24.93 -21.53 21.55
C ARG A 288 -24.09 -22.79 21.75
N PHE A 289 -24.72 -23.86 22.29
CA PHE A 289 -24.07 -25.15 22.49
C PHE A 289 -23.60 -25.79 21.18
N ALA A 290 -24.46 -25.83 20.14
CA ALA A 290 -24.11 -26.35 18.83
C ALA A 290 -22.93 -25.60 18.18
N SER A 291 -22.89 -24.26 18.29
CA SER A 291 -21.81 -23.43 17.81
C SER A 291 -20.47 -23.75 18.47
N PHE A 292 -20.49 -23.98 19.80
CA PHE A 292 -19.28 -24.33 20.54
C PHE A 292 -18.73 -25.71 20.17
N ILE A 293 -19.61 -26.71 19.97
CA ILE A 293 -19.18 -28.03 19.49
C ILE A 293 -18.54 -27.94 18.13
N THR A 294 -19.19 -27.24 17.20
CA THR A 294 -18.68 -27.07 15.83
C THR A 294 -17.31 -26.38 15.83
N LEU A 295 -17.16 -25.30 16.60
CA LEU A 295 -15.91 -24.59 16.74
C LEU A 295 -14.81 -25.47 17.37
N GLY A 296 -15.16 -26.21 18.46
CA GLY A 296 -14.23 -27.12 19.10
C GLY A 296 -13.73 -28.21 18.15
N LEU A 297 -14.62 -28.78 17.32
CA LEU A 297 -14.25 -29.75 16.30
C LEU A 297 -13.30 -29.20 15.25
N ILE A 298 -13.57 -27.99 14.75
CA ILE A 298 -12.67 -27.29 13.79
C ILE A 298 -11.28 -27.07 14.39
N LEU A 299 -11.22 -26.64 15.64
CA LEU A 299 -9.95 -26.42 16.35
C LEU A 299 -9.19 -27.72 16.59
N LEU A 300 -9.87 -28.81 16.94
CA LEU A 300 -9.27 -30.12 17.08
C LEU A 300 -8.67 -30.61 15.75
N ILE A 301 -9.40 -30.47 14.65
CA ILE A 301 -8.91 -30.82 13.30
C ILE A 301 -7.69 -29.96 12.95
N ALA A 302 -7.75 -28.66 13.17
CA ALA A 302 -6.64 -27.75 12.91
C ALA A 302 -5.40 -28.06 13.78
N GLY A 303 -5.61 -28.30 15.07
CA GLY A 303 -4.58 -28.70 16.03
C GLY A 303 -3.94 -30.04 15.69
N PHE A 304 -4.74 -31.05 15.34
CA PHE A 304 -4.27 -32.36 14.91
C PHE A 304 -3.46 -32.24 13.60
N ALA A 305 -3.95 -31.51 12.61
CA ALA A 305 -3.23 -31.27 11.37
C ALA A 305 -1.88 -30.58 11.63
N TYR A 306 -1.87 -29.54 12.47
CA TYR A 306 -0.65 -28.86 12.87
C TYR A 306 0.34 -29.81 13.56
N HIS A 307 -0.11 -30.60 14.52
CA HIS A 307 0.74 -31.53 15.26
C HIS A 307 1.31 -32.65 14.37
N LYS A 308 0.46 -33.25 13.51
CA LYS A 308 0.85 -34.31 12.58
C LYS A 308 1.92 -33.83 11.57
N TYR A 309 1.85 -32.58 11.14
CA TYR A 309 2.77 -32.05 10.14
C TYR A 309 3.92 -31.24 10.73
N LYS A 310 3.93 -31.00 12.06
CA LYS A 310 5.01 -30.26 12.74
C LYS A 310 6.39 -30.85 12.48
N ALA A 311 6.52 -32.18 12.50
CA ALA A 311 7.78 -32.88 12.24
C ALA A 311 8.30 -32.74 10.80
N ARG A 312 7.43 -32.39 9.83
CA ARG A 312 7.81 -32.11 8.43
C ARG A 312 8.12 -30.63 8.18
N ILE A 313 7.91 -29.78 9.18
CA ILE A 313 7.93 -28.31 9.09
C ILE A 313 9.12 -27.74 9.88
N ALA A 314 9.64 -28.49 10.86
CA ALA A 314 10.90 -28.22 11.54
C ALA A 314 12.09 -28.64 10.66
#